data_97f7bcf64fb6d519be07020d6a0080b5
#
_entry.id   97f7bcf64fb6d519be07020d6a0080b5
#
_cell.length_a   1.000
_cell.length_b   1.000
_cell.length_c   1.000
_cell.angle_alpha   90.00
_cell.angle_beta   90.00
_cell.angle_gamma   90.00
#
_symmetry.space_group_name_H-M   'P 1'
#
loop_
_entity.id
_entity.type
_entity.pdbx_description
1 polymer ?
#
loop_
_entity_poly.entity_id
_entity_poly.type
_entity_poly.pdbx_seq_one_letter_code
_entity_poly.pdbx_strand_id
1 'polypeptide(L)'
;MVVSSIFSETPINRQEIPQELLDIEDKQRTNPLPWKGQFSPQFIETLIEKYANKNSVIFDPFLGSGTVLYEAGRFGLEACGTEINPAALILANTYKFITLSPRKREKCINCFLTQLKTETWERMPLFQTIQKELTPNDLIDKIIDVAVDDEENFLNILHEVLVILLDLENKKLTQSRVFTIAENIATLVLKLPYSKKPLNAYNADARHVPLQNSSVNLVITSPPYINVFNYHQQYRGSTEALNWKILEVAKSEFGSNRKHRSNRFLTVIQYSLDIAYTLQELLRICSPNSRMIFVVGKESNIRGTPFLNGELVAEVARQVLGLSLDIRQERSFVNRYGKIIKEDILHFTKREDLQYYFAIHQARTISIEALISAYSVANEQVKYEIKDAIDKVATVQPSPYFDRQRSRKTIEILNSKEENYV
;
A
#
# COMPACT_ATOMS: atom_id res chain seq x y z
N MET A 1 3.76 -23.02 30.77
CA MET A 1 3.40 -23.84 29.60
C MET A 1 3.50 -22.94 28.40
N VAL A 2 4.41 -23.26 27.47
CA VAL A 2 4.40 -22.58 26.15
C VAL A 2 3.09 -23.01 25.50
N VAL A 3 2.14 -22.08 25.32
CA VAL A 3 0.90 -22.38 24.58
C VAL A 3 1.38 -22.68 23.16
N SER A 4 1.10 -23.90 22.69
CA SER A 4 1.43 -24.28 21.32
C SER A 4 0.72 -23.33 20.35
N SER A 5 1.50 -22.64 19.53
CA SER A 5 0.98 -21.64 18.59
C SER A 5 0.54 -22.35 17.30
N ILE A 6 -0.63 -21.97 16.73
CA ILE A 6 -1.11 -22.53 15.44
C ILE A 6 -0.04 -22.38 14.37
N PHE A 7 0.75 -21.31 14.45
CA PHE A 7 1.84 -21.05 13.52
C PHE A 7 2.92 -22.12 13.58
N SER A 8 3.31 -22.59 14.79
CA SER A 8 4.31 -23.66 14.97
C SER A 8 3.75 -25.03 14.68
N GLU A 9 2.45 -25.26 14.91
CA GLU A 9 1.75 -26.51 14.62
C GLU A 9 1.50 -26.71 13.11
N THR A 10 1.37 -25.63 12.32
CA THR A 10 1.16 -25.70 10.88
C THR A 10 2.50 -25.89 10.16
N PRO A 11 2.76 -27.06 9.55
CA PRO A 11 4.02 -27.31 8.87
C PRO A 11 4.16 -26.43 7.62
N ILE A 12 5.41 -26.12 7.25
CA ILE A 12 5.70 -25.39 6.02
C ILE A 12 5.33 -26.28 4.83
N ASN A 13 4.37 -25.84 4.03
CA ASN A 13 3.95 -26.52 2.82
C ASN A 13 4.90 -26.15 1.65
N ARG A 14 5.59 -27.19 1.11
CA ARG A 14 6.50 -27.06 -0.03
C ARG A 14 5.98 -27.74 -1.29
N GLN A 15 4.75 -28.27 -1.26
CA GLN A 15 4.16 -29.05 -2.35
C GLN A 15 3.14 -28.26 -3.15
N GLU A 16 2.48 -27.28 -2.52
CA GLU A 16 1.38 -26.52 -3.11
C GLU A 16 1.86 -25.64 -4.29
N ILE A 17 2.97 -24.95 -4.09
CA ILE A 17 3.68 -24.15 -5.12
C ILE A 17 5.17 -24.52 -5.04
N PRO A 18 5.83 -24.79 -6.17
CA PRO A 18 7.27 -25.01 -6.23
C PRO A 18 8.05 -23.84 -5.62
N GLN A 19 9.09 -24.14 -4.83
CA GLN A 19 9.82 -23.13 -4.07
C GLN A 19 10.49 -22.08 -4.97
N GLU A 20 11.00 -22.48 -6.13
CA GLU A 20 11.62 -21.59 -7.13
C GLU A 20 10.64 -20.52 -7.66
N LEU A 21 9.33 -20.83 -7.71
CA LEU A 21 8.29 -19.87 -8.09
C LEU A 21 7.91 -18.91 -6.96
N LEU A 22 8.11 -19.31 -5.70
CA LEU A 22 7.94 -18.42 -4.54
C LEU A 22 9.14 -17.51 -4.37
N ASP A 23 10.35 -18.03 -4.49
CA ASP A 23 11.61 -17.29 -4.29
C ASP A 23 11.95 -16.38 -5.50
N ILE A 24 11.35 -16.66 -6.68
CA ILE A 24 11.61 -15.95 -7.93
C ILE A 24 13.11 -15.98 -8.25
N GLU A 25 13.66 -17.16 -8.41
CA GLU A 25 15.08 -17.34 -8.74
C GLU A 25 15.41 -16.74 -10.10
N ASP A 26 14.51 -16.93 -11.09
CA ASP A 26 14.64 -16.33 -12.43
C ASP A 26 13.77 -15.07 -12.56
N LYS A 27 14.36 -13.92 -12.29
CA LYS A 27 13.68 -12.64 -12.32
C LYS A 27 13.60 -12.05 -13.72
N GLN A 28 12.51 -12.31 -14.43
CA GLN A 28 12.27 -11.84 -15.81
C GLN A 28 11.56 -10.49 -15.88
N ARG A 29 10.79 -10.09 -14.83
CA ARG A 29 9.99 -8.88 -14.83
C ARG A 29 10.20 -8.04 -13.57
N THR A 30 10.06 -6.73 -13.73
CA THR A 30 10.09 -5.74 -12.66
C THR A 30 8.80 -4.94 -12.63
N ASN A 31 8.48 -4.35 -11.48
CA ASN A 31 7.36 -3.43 -11.40
C ASN A 31 7.56 -2.23 -12.32
N PRO A 32 6.50 -1.81 -13.04
CA PRO A 32 6.58 -0.66 -13.93
C PRO A 32 6.80 0.67 -13.20
N LEU A 33 6.25 0.79 -11.98
CA LEU A 33 6.33 1.99 -11.15
C LEU A 33 7.13 1.73 -9.88
N PRO A 34 8.00 2.66 -9.46
CA PRO A 34 8.89 2.45 -8.31
C PRO A 34 8.18 2.71 -6.98
N TRP A 35 8.17 1.73 -6.09
CA TRP A 35 7.69 1.84 -4.71
C TRP A 35 8.51 0.96 -3.78
N LYS A 36 8.72 1.39 -2.52
CA LYS A 36 9.41 0.56 -1.53
C LYS A 36 8.47 -0.48 -0.94
N GLY A 37 8.96 -1.70 -0.80
CA GLY A 37 8.19 -2.80 -0.19
C GLY A 37 7.11 -3.39 -1.10
N GLN A 38 7.13 -3.11 -2.41
CA GLN A 38 6.18 -3.71 -3.35
C GLN A 38 6.51 -5.18 -3.67
N PHE A 39 5.50 -5.94 -3.98
CA PHE A 39 5.64 -7.32 -4.45
C PHE A 39 6.47 -7.45 -5.74
N SER A 40 7.11 -8.59 -5.94
CA SER A 40 7.54 -9.00 -7.28
C SER A 40 6.33 -9.32 -8.16
N PRO A 41 6.25 -8.81 -9.40
CA PRO A 41 5.16 -9.13 -10.32
C PRO A 41 4.98 -10.64 -10.55
N GLN A 42 6.09 -11.37 -10.75
CA GLN A 42 6.06 -12.82 -10.98
C GLN A 42 5.52 -13.60 -9.78
N PHE A 43 5.76 -13.13 -8.56
CA PHE A 43 5.20 -13.74 -7.36
C PHE A 43 3.67 -13.60 -7.31
N ILE A 44 3.14 -12.42 -7.63
CA ILE A 44 1.68 -12.21 -7.70
C ILE A 44 1.07 -13.01 -8.85
N GLU A 45 1.74 -13.08 -10.00
CA GLU A 45 1.37 -13.95 -11.12
C GLU A 45 1.19 -15.40 -10.66
N THR A 46 2.19 -15.97 -9.97
CA THR A 46 2.14 -17.33 -9.42
C THR A 46 0.93 -17.53 -8.48
N LEU A 47 0.65 -16.58 -7.59
CA LEU A 47 -0.51 -16.69 -6.69
C LEU A 47 -1.84 -16.59 -7.43
N ILE A 48 -1.95 -15.71 -8.43
CA ILE A 48 -3.15 -15.57 -9.26
C ILE A 48 -3.39 -16.84 -10.09
N GLU A 49 -2.37 -17.36 -10.76
CA GLU A 49 -2.47 -18.60 -11.54
C GLU A 49 -2.93 -19.79 -10.70
N LYS A 50 -2.43 -19.87 -9.47
CA LYS A 50 -2.76 -20.98 -8.57
C LYS A 50 -4.14 -20.87 -7.94
N TYR A 51 -4.58 -19.68 -7.55
CA TYR A 51 -5.75 -19.51 -6.67
C TYR A 51 -6.92 -18.73 -7.27
N ALA A 52 -6.72 -18.01 -8.39
CA ALA A 52 -7.80 -17.30 -9.04
C ALA A 52 -8.46 -18.11 -10.16
N ASN A 53 -9.70 -17.77 -10.47
CA ASN A 53 -10.43 -18.25 -11.64
C ASN A 53 -11.06 -17.05 -12.38
N LYS A 54 -11.67 -17.28 -13.55
CA LYS A 54 -12.23 -16.22 -14.41
C LYS A 54 -13.28 -15.30 -13.77
N ASN A 55 -13.87 -15.73 -12.65
CA ASN A 55 -14.88 -14.98 -11.92
C ASN A 55 -14.30 -14.38 -10.61
N SER A 56 -13.02 -14.52 -10.36
CA SER A 56 -12.40 -14.01 -9.15
C SER A 56 -12.40 -12.48 -9.13
N VAL A 57 -12.79 -11.93 -7.98
CA VAL A 57 -12.59 -10.52 -7.60
C VAL A 57 -11.46 -10.51 -6.57
N ILE A 58 -10.34 -9.90 -6.96
CA ILE A 58 -9.13 -9.86 -6.14
C ILE A 58 -9.10 -8.55 -5.35
N PHE A 59 -8.69 -8.63 -4.07
CA PHE A 59 -8.58 -7.47 -3.21
C PHE A 59 -7.23 -7.42 -2.49
N ASP A 60 -6.65 -6.21 -2.43
CA ASP A 60 -5.46 -5.90 -1.63
C ASP A 60 -5.75 -4.74 -0.67
N PRO A 61 -5.92 -4.98 0.65
CA PRO A 61 -6.16 -3.92 1.64
C PRO A 61 -4.95 -3.00 1.89
N PHE A 62 -3.75 -3.37 1.45
CA PHE A 62 -2.51 -2.59 1.57
C PHE A 62 -1.84 -2.46 0.21
N LEU A 63 -2.58 -1.86 -0.72
CA LEU A 63 -2.33 -1.90 -2.17
C LEU A 63 -0.95 -1.41 -2.61
N GLY A 64 -0.34 -0.48 -1.85
CA GLY A 64 0.89 0.16 -2.26
C GLY A 64 0.77 0.78 -3.66
N SER A 65 1.77 0.59 -4.49
CA SER A 65 1.77 1.07 -5.88
C SER A 65 0.98 0.20 -6.86
N GLY A 66 0.22 -0.82 -6.39
CA GLY A 66 -0.76 -1.54 -7.20
C GLY A 66 -0.24 -2.75 -7.97
N THR A 67 0.77 -3.46 -7.50
CA THR A 67 1.27 -4.68 -8.18
C THR A 67 0.16 -5.71 -8.37
N VAL A 68 -0.72 -5.90 -7.36
CA VAL A 68 -1.86 -6.82 -7.45
C VAL A 68 -2.85 -6.39 -8.53
N LEU A 69 -3.17 -5.08 -8.62
CA LEU A 69 -4.03 -4.55 -9.69
C LEU A 69 -3.43 -4.77 -11.08
N TYR A 70 -2.13 -4.51 -11.23
CA TYR A 70 -1.44 -4.68 -12.50
C TYR A 70 -1.51 -6.14 -12.98
N GLU A 71 -1.16 -7.09 -12.11
CA GLU A 71 -1.16 -8.50 -12.46
C GLU A 71 -2.59 -9.01 -12.70
N ALA A 72 -3.57 -8.66 -11.85
CA ALA A 72 -4.97 -8.99 -12.08
C ALA A 72 -5.46 -8.48 -13.45
N GLY A 73 -5.10 -7.24 -13.80
CA GLY A 73 -5.41 -6.67 -15.11
C GLY A 73 -4.79 -7.44 -16.29
N ARG A 74 -3.57 -7.96 -16.14
CA ARG A 74 -2.92 -8.83 -17.12
C ARG A 74 -3.67 -10.14 -17.34
N PHE A 75 -4.22 -10.71 -16.26
CA PHE A 75 -5.05 -11.91 -16.32
C PHE A 75 -6.51 -11.64 -16.74
N GLY A 76 -6.87 -10.39 -16.97
CA GLY A 76 -8.25 -10.04 -17.31
C GLY A 76 -9.23 -10.29 -16.17
N LEU A 77 -8.79 -10.15 -14.93
CA LEU A 77 -9.59 -10.31 -13.71
C LEU A 77 -9.99 -8.96 -13.13
N GLU A 78 -11.09 -8.95 -12.40
CA GLU A 78 -11.51 -7.83 -11.60
C GLU A 78 -10.66 -7.73 -10.34
N ALA A 79 -10.20 -6.53 -10.01
CA ALA A 79 -9.45 -6.31 -8.79
C ALA A 79 -9.66 -4.91 -8.23
N CYS A 80 -9.52 -4.82 -6.91
CA CYS A 80 -9.52 -3.54 -6.22
C CYS A 80 -8.60 -3.60 -4.99
N GLY A 81 -8.36 -2.44 -4.40
CA GLY A 81 -7.58 -2.36 -3.18
C GLY A 81 -7.72 -1.00 -2.49
N THR A 82 -7.27 -0.94 -1.25
CA THR A 82 -7.22 0.29 -0.46
C THR A 82 -5.79 0.72 -0.19
N GLU A 83 -5.58 2.04 -0.16
CA GLU A 83 -4.29 2.64 0.18
C GLU A 83 -4.50 4.00 0.84
N ILE A 84 -3.88 4.21 2.00
CA ILE A 84 -3.95 5.49 2.71
C ILE A 84 -2.87 6.47 2.25
N ASN A 85 -1.71 5.96 1.76
CA ASN A 85 -0.62 6.79 1.30
C ASN A 85 -0.94 7.36 -0.09
N PRO A 86 -1.07 8.71 -0.22
CA PRO A 86 -1.49 9.31 -1.48
C PRO A 86 -0.52 9.06 -2.64
N ALA A 87 0.79 9.02 -2.38
CA ALA A 87 1.77 8.76 -3.43
C ALA A 87 1.62 7.35 -4.00
N ALA A 88 1.46 6.35 -3.14
CA ALA A 88 1.24 4.96 -3.55
C ALA A 88 -0.09 4.82 -4.31
N LEU A 89 -1.17 5.40 -3.79
CA LEU A 89 -2.48 5.42 -4.42
C LEU A 89 -2.44 6.02 -5.84
N ILE A 90 -1.78 7.18 -6.00
CA ILE A 90 -1.62 7.85 -7.29
C ILE A 90 -0.89 6.94 -8.28
N LEU A 91 0.19 6.29 -7.85
CA LEU A 91 0.89 5.32 -8.69
C LEU A 91 -0.02 4.14 -9.07
N ALA A 92 -0.77 3.58 -8.12
CA ALA A 92 -1.70 2.48 -8.35
C ALA A 92 -2.83 2.84 -9.34
N ASN A 93 -3.31 4.09 -9.30
CA ASN A 93 -4.33 4.58 -10.23
C ASN A 93 -3.89 4.55 -11.70
N THR A 94 -2.59 4.54 -11.99
CA THR A 94 -2.07 4.35 -13.35
C THR A 94 -2.60 3.06 -14.00
N TYR A 95 -2.85 2.03 -13.22
CA TYR A 95 -3.34 0.75 -13.75
C TYR A 95 -4.81 0.77 -14.15
N LYS A 96 -5.58 1.81 -13.81
CA LYS A 96 -6.92 2.04 -14.38
C LYS A 96 -6.88 2.18 -15.90
N PHE A 97 -5.77 2.64 -16.47
CA PHE A 97 -5.59 2.70 -17.93
C PHE A 97 -5.70 1.33 -18.62
N ILE A 98 -5.54 0.23 -17.91
CA ILE A 98 -5.77 -1.13 -18.41
C ILE A 98 -7.22 -1.28 -18.93
N THR A 99 -8.17 -0.58 -18.32
CA THR A 99 -9.60 -0.63 -18.72
C THR A 99 -9.90 0.19 -19.97
N LEU A 100 -8.99 1.05 -20.41
CA LEU A 100 -9.14 1.83 -21.64
C LEU A 100 -8.61 1.06 -22.84
N SER A 101 -9.34 1.11 -23.96
CA SER A 101 -8.85 0.58 -25.23
C SER A 101 -7.56 1.29 -25.67
N PRO A 102 -6.65 0.64 -26.42
CA PRO A 102 -5.40 1.25 -26.87
C PRO A 102 -5.59 2.62 -27.54
N ARG A 103 -6.61 2.75 -28.39
CA ARG A 103 -6.95 4.02 -29.08
C ARG A 103 -7.35 5.13 -28.09
N LYS A 104 -8.10 4.80 -27.02
CA LYS A 104 -8.46 5.79 -26.01
C LYS A 104 -7.25 6.22 -25.18
N ARG A 105 -6.34 5.28 -24.85
CA ARG A 105 -5.07 5.60 -24.17
C ARG A 105 -4.21 6.54 -24.99
N GLU A 106 -4.05 6.24 -26.30
CA GLU A 106 -3.28 7.07 -27.22
C GLU A 106 -3.84 8.50 -27.27
N LYS A 107 -5.17 8.65 -27.35
CA LYS A 107 -5.82 9.97 -27.30
C LYS A 107 -5.52 10.70 -25.98
N CYS A 108 -5.64 10.02 -24.84
CA CYS A 108 -5.33 10.58 -23.52
C CYS A 108 -3.87 11.04 -23.43
N ILE A 109 -2.94 10.20 -23.87
CA ILE A 109 -1.50 10.50 -23.84
C ILE A 109 -1.16 11.68 -24.74
N ASN A 110 -1.73 11.74 -25.94
CA ASN A 110 -1.51 12.87 -26.87
C ASN A 110 -2.03 14.18 -26.25
N CYS A 111 -3.20 14.16 -25.60
CA CYS A 111 -3.74 15.31 -24.89
C CYS A 111 -2.81 15.75 -23.75
N PHE A 112 -2.39 14.83 -22.91
CA PHE A 112 -1.45 15.05 -21.79
C PHE A 112 -0.13 15.71 -22.27
N LEU A 113 0.52 15.11 -23.29
CA LEU A 113 1.78 15.64 -23.80
C LEU A 113 1.62 17.02 -24.49
N THR A 114 0.47 17.25 -25.14
CA THR A 114 0.15 18.54 -25.75
C THR A 114 -0.05 19.61 -24.68
N GLN A 115 -0.86 19.32 -23.65
CA GLN A 115 -1.05 20.25 -22.53
C GLN A 115 0.27 20.62 -21.84
N LEU A 116 1.13 19.64 -21.56
CA LEU A 116 2.45 19.92 -20.99
C LEU A 116 3.29 20.85 -21.88
N LYS A 117 3.26 20.67 -23.20
CA LYS A 117 3.98 21.56 -24.12
C LYS A 117 3.41 22.96 -24.09
N THR A 118 2.11 23.11 -24.23
CA THR A 118 1.41 24.41 -24.30
C THR A 118 1.60 25.21 -23.01
N GLU A 119 1.40 24.59 -21.84
CA GLU A 119 1.49 25.30 -20.55
C GLU A 119 2.92 25.61 -20.11
N THR A 120 3.87 24.78 -20.55
CA THR A 120 5.27 24.98 -20.12
C THR A 120 6.13 25.73 -21.14
N TRP A 121 5.73 25.78 -22.44
CA TRP A 121 6.56 26.32 -23.56
C TRP A 121 5.95 27.47 -24.34
N GLU A 122 4.65 27.41 -24.72
CA GLU A 122 4.09 28.34 -25.72
C GLU A 122 3.66 29.69 -25.18
N ARG A 123 3.68 29.93 -23.87
CA ARG A 123 3.44 31.25 -23.27
C ARG A 123 4.69 32.15 -23.20
N MET A 124 5.81 31.75 -23.80
CA MET A 124 6.95 32.64 -23.97
C MET A 124 6.75 33.49 -25.23
N PRO A 125 6.65 34.83 -25.12
CA PRO A 125 6.65 35.70 -26.29
C PRO A 125 7.92 35.46 -27.11
N LEU A 126 7.79 35.30 -28.43
CA LEU A 126 8.86 35.05 -29.39
C LEU A 126 10.01 36.05 -29.38
N PHE A 127 9.97 37.11 -28.57
CA PHE A 127 10.89 38.24 -28.56
C PHE A 127 11.45 38.63 -27.18
N GLN A 128 11.35 37.81 -26.14
CA GLN A 128 12.07 38.07 -24.90
C GLN A 128 13.30 37.18 -24.76
N THR A 129 14.44 37.75 -25.11
CA THR A 129 15.78 37.18 -25.01
C THR A 129 16.29 37.06 -23.55
N ILE A 130 15.42 37.01 -22.57
CA ILE A 130 15.76 36.73 -21.17
C ILE A 130 14.98 35.47 -20.83
N GLN A 131 15.68 34.32 -20.87
CA GLN A 131 15.22 33.08 -20.27
C GLN A 131 15.06 33.35 -18.76
N LYS A 132 13.87 33.80 -18.35
CA LYS A 132 13.45 33.69 -16.96
C LYS A 132 13.23 32.19 -16.76
N GLU A 133 14.23 31.47 -16.25
CA GLU A 133 14.06 30.09 -15.84
C GLU A 133 12.85 30.06 -14.91
N LEU A 134 11.78 29.33 -15.28
CA LEU A 134 10.65 29.09 -14.42
C LEU A 134 11.19 28.55 -13.10
N THR A 135 10.78 29.17 -12.00
CA THR A 135 11.14 28.58 -10.70
C THR A 135 10.52 27.19 -10.60
N PRO A 136 11.09 26.27 -9.83
CA PRO A 136 10.48 24.98 -9.59
C PRO A 136 9.02 25.07 -9.16
N ASN A 137 8.66 26.07 -8.35
CA ASN A 137 7.30 26.29 -7.90
C ASN A 137 6.36 26.71 -9.04
N ASP A 138 6.77 27.66 -9.90
CA ASP A 138 5.96 28.10 -11.04
C ASP A 138 5.64 26.92 -12.00
N LEU A 139 6.60 26.00 -12.16
CA LEU A 139 6.40 24.82 -13.03
C LEU A 139 5.47 23.80 -12.39
N ILE A 140 5.56 23.60 -11.07
CA ILE A 140 4.67 22.72 -10.32
C ILE A 140 3.25 23.27 -10.32
N ASP A 141 3.08 24.54 -10.00
CA ASP A 141 1.78 25.20 -9.96
C ASP A 141 1.07 25.07 -11.33
N LYS A 142 1.79 25.28 -12.44
CA LYS A 142 1.24 25.07 -13.78
C LYS A 142 0.86 23.61 -14.07
N ILE A 143 1.63 22.64 -13.61
CA ILE A 143 1.28 21.21 -13.79
C ILE A 143 0.05 20.86 -12.94
N ILE A 144 -0.07 21.43 -11.75
CA ILE A 144 -1.19 21.20 -10.84
C ILE A 144 -2.46 21.92 -11.31
N ASP A 145 -2.36 23.16 -11.81
CA ASP A 145 -3.49 23.94 -12.32
C ASP A 145 -4.17 23.28 -13.54
N VAL A 146 -3.42 22.46 -14.28
CA VAL A 146 -3.99 21.65 -15.38
C VAL A 146 -4.72 20.41 -14.86
N ALA A 147 -4.43 19.97 -13.65
CA ALA A 147 -5.07 18.83 -12.99
C ALA A 147 -6.39 19.27 -12.33
N VAL A 148 -7.38 19.70 -13.13
CA VAL A 148 -8.68 20.16 -12.64
C VAL A 148 -9.59 19.01 -12.26
N ASP A 149 -9.98 18.97 -11.02
CA ASP A 149 -11.25 18.64 -10.32
C ASP A 149 -12.20 17.55 -10.87
N ASP A 150 -11.73 16.55 -11.60
CA ASP A 150 -12.56 15.40 -11.97
C ASP A 150 -11.86 14.09 -11.55
N GLU A 151 -12.31 13.49 -10.45
CA GLU A 151 -11.71 12.26 -9.86
C GLU A 151 -11.73 11.06 -10.84
N GLU A 152 -12.54 11.09 -11.89
CA GLU A 152 -12.59 10.07 -12.94
C GLU A 152 -11.74 10.43 -14.16
N ASN A 153 -11.10 11.58 -14.17
CA ASN A 153 -10.38 12.04 -15.35
C ASN A 153 -9.00 11.38 -15.46
N PHE A 154 -8.81 10.55 -16.48
CA PHE A 154 -7.52 9.90 -16.77
C PHE A 154 -6.36 10.89 -17.00
N LEU A 155 -6.64 12.12 -17.42
CA LEU A 155 -5.63 13.16 -17.55
C LEU A 155 -5.08 13.58 -16.19
N ASN A 156 -5.95 13.72 -15.19
CA ASN A 156 -5.51 14.04 -13.82
C ASN A 156 -4.58 12.97 -13.26
N ILE A 157 -4.89 11.69 -13.50
CA ILE A 157 -3.99 10.59 -13.09
C ILE A 157 -2.60 10.79 -13.70
N LEU A 158 -2.48 11.16 -14.98
CA LEU A 158 -1.18 11.36 -15.63
C LEU A 158 -0.41 12.54 -15.02
N HIS A 159 -1.08 13.65 -14.73
CA HIS A 159 -0.45 14.81 -14.09
C HIS A 159 -0.02 14.51 -12.66
N GLU A 160 -0.87 13.88 -11.85
CA GLU A 160 -0.51 13.48 -10.48
C GLU A 160 0.65 12.50 -10.46
N VAL A 161 0.65 11.48 -11.32
CA VAL A 161 1.76 10.52 -11.47
C VAL A 161 3.05 11.22 -11.90
N LEU A 162 2.96 12.19 -12.80
CA LEU A 162 4.11 13.02 -13.18
C LEU A 162 4.70 13.73 -11.96
N VAL A 163 3.88 14.42 -11.16
CA VAL A 163 4.34 15.13 -9.96
C VAL A 163 4.98 14.17 -8.96
N ILE A 164 4.39 13.00 -8.73
CA ILE A 164 4.99 11.99 -7.83
C ILE A 164 6.35 11.54 -8.35
N LEU A 165 6.46 11.17 -9.62
CA LEU A 165 7.72 10.66 -10.20
C LEU A 165 8.81 11.73 -10.39
N LEU A 166 8.41 13.01 -10.35
CA LEU A 166 9.38 14.12 -10.28
C LEU A 166 10.17 14.12 -8.96
N ASP A 167 9.66 13.50 -7.88
CA ASP A 167 10.37 13.36 -6.60
C ASP A 167 11.01 14.68 -6.14
N LEU A 168 10.16 15.69 -5.93
CA LEU A 168 10.55 17.10 -5.77
C LEU A 168 11.48 17.37 -4.60
N GLU A 169 11.46 16.53 -3.58
CA GLU A 169 12.33 16.67 -2.40
C GLU A 169 13.77 16.18 -2.69
N ASN A 170 13.92 15.13 -3.49
CA ASN A 170 15.18 14.42 -3.67
C ASN A 170 15.85 14.70 -5.02
N LYS A 171 15.16 15.33 -5.96
CA LYS A 171 15.65 15.52 -7.31
C LYS A 171 15.46 16.96 -7.80
N LYS A 172 16.50 17.49 -8.46
CA LYS A 172 16.41 18.81 -9.08
C LYS A 172 15.35 18.80 -10.19
N LEU A 173 14.43 19.76 -10.13
CA LEU A 173 13.43 19.94 -11.17
C LEU A 173 14.05 20.70 -12.35
N THR A 174 13.98 20.12 -13.53
CA THR A 174 14.37 20.71 -14.80
C THR A 174 13.32 20.37 -15.87
N GLN A 175 13.19 21.24 -16.84
CA GLN A 175 12.26 21.06 -17.95
C GLN A 175 12.53 19.73 -18.70
N SER A 176 13.79 19.44 -19.04
CA SER A 176 14.18 18.17 -19.67
C SER A 176 13.72 16.95 -18.86
N ARG A 177 13.85 17.02 -17.53
CA ARG A 177 13.42 15.94 -16.65
C ARG A 177 11.90 15.75 -16.65
N VAL A 178 11.13 16.84 -16.66
CA VAL A 178 9.65 16.77 -16.75
C VAL A 178 9.24 16.02 -18.02
N PHE A 179 9.82 16.37 -19.18
CA PHE A 179 9.50 15.67 -20.43
C PHE A 179 9.96 14.23 -20.46
N THR A 180 11.16 13.94 -19.98
CA THR A 180 11.66 12.56 -19.90
C THR A 180 10.71 11.68 -19.05
N ILE A 181 10.25 12.18 -17.91
CA ILE A 181 9.33 11.42 -17.06
C ILE A 181 7.94 11.31 -17.72
N ALA A 182 7.44 12.37 -18.35
CA ALA A 182 6.17 12.34 -19.07
C ALA A 182 6.19 11.33 -20.23
N GLU A 183 7.27 11.27 -21.00
CA GLU A 183 7.46 10.27 -22.06
C GLU A 183 7.56 8.83 -21.53
N ASN A 184 8.21 8.66 -20.38
CA ASN A 184 8.25 7.35 -19.71
C ASN A 184 6.86 6.91 -19.26
N ILE A 185 6.05 7.82 -18.67
CA ILE A 185 4.65 7.56 -18.31
C ILE A 185 3.84 7.20 -19.55
N ALA A 186 3.97 7.98 -20.62
CA ALA A 186 3.29 7.73 -21.88
C ALA A 186 3.63 6.33 -22.43
N THR A 187 4.91 6.00 -22.48
CA THR A 187 5.41 4.69 -22.93
C THR A 187 4.85 3.55 -22.06
N LEU A 188 4.83 3.73 -20.75
CA LEU A 188 4.27 2.77 -19.82
C LEU A 188 2.79 2.55 -20.10
N VAL A 189 1.99 3.62 -20.14
CA VAL A 189 0.54 3.53 -20.30
C VAL A 189 0.14 2.90 -21.64
N LEU A 190 0.86 3.23 -22.71
CA LEU A 190 0.63 2.62 -24.04
C LEU A 190 0.92 1.11 -24.07
N LYS A 191 1.89 0.64 -23.28
CA LYS A 191 2.28 -0.79 -23.17
C LYS A 191 1.41 -1.60 -22.20
N LEU A 192 0.54 -0.97 -21.41
CA LEU A 192 -0.32 -1.70 -20.48
C LEU A 192 -1.22 -2.69 -21.23
N PRO A 193 -1.52 -3.86 -20.66
CA PRO A 193 -2.49 -4.80 -21.23
C PRO A 193 -3.89 -4.17 -21.33
N TYR A 194 -4.78 -4.75 -22.07
CA TYR A 194 -6.17 -4.30 -22.14
C TYR A 194 -7.10 -5.34 -21.54
N SER A 195 -7.94 -4.90 -20.59
CA SER A 195 -9.00 -5.70 -20.00
C SER A 195 -10.25 -4.84 -19.82
N LYS A 196 -11.44 -5.44 -20.00
CA LYS A 196 -12.73 -4.78 -19.69
C LYS A 196 -13.11 -4.91 -18.21
N LYS A 197 -12.36 -5.68 -17.42
CA LYS A 197 -12.66 -5.90 -16.00
C LYS A 197 -12.28 -4.66 -15.18
N PRO A 198 -13.11 -4.26 -14.20
CA PRO A 198 -12.83 -3.11 -13.35
C PRO A 198 -11.52 -3.29 -12.55
N LEU A 199 -10.75 -2.20 -12.46
CA LEU A 199 -9.57 -2.11 -11.62
C LEU A 199 -9.67 -0.81 -10.81
N ASN A 200 -9.83 -0.91 -9.48
CA ASN A 200 -10.10 0.23 -8.62
C ASN A 200 -9.11 0.33 -7.46
N ALA A 201 -8.51 1.49 -7.27
CA ALA A 201 -7.75 1.85 -6.08
C ALA A 201 -8.55 2.88 -5.28
N TYR A 202 -8.81 2.58 -4.01
CA TYR A 202 -9.56 3.44 -3.11
C TYR A 202 -8.65 4.08 -2.08
N ASN A 203 -8.78 5.40 -1.89
CA ASN A 203 -8.11 6.09 -0.80
C ASN A 203 -8.89 5.86 0.50
N ALA A 204 -8.67 4.72 1.11
CA ALA A 204 -9.43 4.27 2.27
C ALA A 204 -8.55 3.45 3.22
N ASP A 205 -9.02 3.35 4.46
CA ASP A 205 -8.40 2.53 5.51
C ASP A 205 -8.76 1.06 5.32
N ALA A 206 -7.78 0.17 5.46
CA ALA A 206 -7.98 -1.28 5.36
C ALA A 206 -8.98 -1.85 6.39
N ARG A 207 -9.23 -1.11 7.46
CA ARG A 207 -10.20 -1.43 8.52
C ARG A 207 -11.62 -0.91 8.23
N HIS A 208 -11.79 -0.15 7.14
CA HIS A 208 -13.08 0.39 6.70
C HIS A 208 -13.09 0.55 5.18
N VAL A 209 -13.45 -0.51 4.48
CA VAL A 209 -13.33 -0.65 3.03
C VAL A 209 -14.65 -0.25 2.35
N PRO A 210 -14.65 0.59 1.30
CA PRO A 210 -15.85 1.02 0.60
C PRO A 210 -16.38 -0.05 -0.39
N LEU A 211 -16.50 -1.29 0.08
CA LEU A 211 -17.04 -2.42 -0.69
C LEU A 211 -18.26 -3.02 0.02
N GLN A 212 -19.11 -3.66 -0.77
CA GLN A 212 -20.26 -4.40 -0.28
C GLN A 212 -19.81 -5.68 0.45
N ASN A 213 -20.68 -6.20 1.32
CA ASN A 213 -20.46 -7.49 1.96
C ASN A 213 -20.37 -8.59 0.90
N SER A 214 -19.51 -9.57 1.16
CA SER A 214 -19.38 -10.78 0.33
C SER A 214 -19.12 -10.49 -1.17
N SER A 215 -18.35 -9.44 -1.48
CA SER A 215 -18.03 -9.01 -2.85
C SER A 215 -16.65 -9.46 -3.34
N VAL A 216 -15.81 -10.01 -2.46
CA VAL A 216 -14.42 -10.42 -2.75
C VAL A 216 -14.27 -11.92 -2.51
N ASN A 217 -13.47 -12.61 -3.32
CA ASN A 217 -13.21 -14.03 -3.13
C ASN A 217 -11.74 -14.45 -3.11
N LEU A 218 -10.84 -13.51 -3.37
CA LEU A 218 -9.40 -13.72 -3.20
C LEU A 218 -8.74 -12.46 -2.66
N VAL A 219 -8.11 -12.55 -1.50
CA VAL A 219 -7.27 -11.48 -0.94
C VAL A 219 -5.80 -11.88 -1.12
N ILE A 220 -4.99 -10.99 -1.69
CA ILE A 220 -3.54 -11.13 -1.77
C ILE A 220 -2.94 -9.84 -1.25
N THR A 221 -2.22 -9.90 -0.12
CA THR A 221 -1.76 -8.69 0.55
C THR A 221 -0.47 -8.86 1.33
N SER A 222 0.23 -7.74 1.54
CA SER A 222 1.34 -7.63 2.47
C SER A 222 1.09 -6.44 3.40
N PRO A 223 0.58 -6.68 4.61
CA PRO A 223 0.40 -5.60 5.57
C PRO A 223 1.73 -4.96 5.93
N PRO A 224 1.76 -3.68 6.32
CA PRO A 224 2.96 -3.08 6.89
C PRO A 224 3.52 -3.92 8.03
N TYR A 225 4.86 -4.01 8.16
CA TYR A 225 5.50 -4.77 9.24
C TYR A 225 5.76 -3.87 10.45
N ILE A 226 5.91 -4.48 11.61
CA ILE A 226 6.21 -3.76 12.84
C ILE A 226 7.56 -3.06 12.71
N ASN A 227 7.59 -1.73 12.91
CA ASN A 227 8.81 -0.90 13.02
C ASN A 227 9.75 -0.91 11.78
N VAL A 228 9.25 -1.21 10.56
CA VAL A 228 10.14 -1.41 9.39
C VAL A 228 10.26 -0.20 8.48
N PHE A 229 9.15 0.42 8.04
CA PHE A 229 9.17 1.51 7.08
C PHE A 229 8.36 2.72 7.52
N ASN A 230 8.87 3.91 7.17
CA ASN A 230 8.13 5.16 7.22
C ASN A 230 7.66 5.48 5.79
N TYR A 231 6.58 4.86 5.35
CA TYR A 231 6.06 4.98 3.98
C TYR A 231 5.74 6.44 3.60
N HIS A 232 5.27 7.24 4.55
CA HIS A 232 4.98 8.67 4.36
C HIS A 232 6.20 9.51 3.96
N GLN A 233 7.43 9.00 4.08
CA GLN A 233 8.63 9.72 3.66
C GLN A 233 8.89 9.58 2.15
N GLN A 234 8.37 8.54 1.51
CA GLN A 234 8.59 8.34 0.09
C GLN A 234 7.74 9.32 -0.72
N TYR A 235 8.36 10.11 -1.59
CA TYR A 235 7.73 11.16 -2.39
C TYR A 235 7.02 12.25 -1.57
N ARG A 236 7.46 12.50 -0.35
CA ARG A 236 6.81 13.45 0.55
C ARG A 236 6.65 14.83 -0.07
N GLY A 237 7.72 15.43 -0.60
CA GLY A 237 7.68 16.77 -1.21
C GLY A 237 6.69 16.85 -2.37
N SER A 238 6.66 15.83 -3.25
CA SER A 238 5.68 15.73 -4.34
C SER A 238 4.25 15.59 -3.84
N THR A 239 4.04 14.80 -2.78
CA THR A 239 2.72 14.58 -2.19
C THR A 239 2.18 15.84 -1.50
N GLU A 240 3.04 16.57 -0.79
CA GLU A 240 2.68 17.85 -0.16
C GLU A 240 2.38 18.94 -1.19
N ALA A 241 3.06 18.92 -2.36
CA ALA A 241 2.76 19.79 -3.50
C ALA A 241 1.36 19.53 -4.09
N LEU A 242 0.90 18.27 -4.06
CA LEU A 242 -0.47 17.88 -4.41
C LEU A 242 -1.50 18.13 -3.29
N ASN A 243 -1.20 19.04 -2.37
CA ASN A 243 -2.07 19.47 -1.28
C ASN A 243 -2.41 18.40 -0.23
N TRP A 244 -1.56 17.35 -0.09
CA TRP A 244 -1.74 16.38 0.97
C TRP A 244 -1.01 16.77 2.25
N LYS A 245 -1.66 16.57 3.40
CA LYS A 245 -1.06 16.70 4.74
C LYS A 245 -0.47 15.35 5.13
N ILE A 246 0.68 15.01 4.58
CA ILE A 246 1.26 13.65 4.70
C ILE A 246 1.50 13.22 6.16
N LEU A 247 1.74 14.16 7.08
CA LEU A 247 1.89 13.86 8.50
C LEU A 247 0.58 13.46 9.17
N GLU A 248 -0.58 13.89 8.67
CA GLU A 248 -1.88 13.40 9.12
C GLU A 248 -2.10 11.96 8.66
N VAL A 249 -1.79 11.66 7.40
CA VAL A 249 -1.82 10.28 6.86
C VAL A 249 -0.94 9.36 7.70
N ALA A 250 0.27 9.80 8.05
CA ALA A 250 1.23 9.01 8.84
C ALA A 250 0.73 8.61 10.24
N LYS A 251 -0.30 9.26 10.79
CA LYS A 251 -0.91 8.86 12.06
C LYS A 251 -1.69 7.56 11.96
N SER A 252 -2.18 7.25 10.76
CA SER A 252 -2.97 6.04 10.46
C SER A 252 -2.13 4.88 9.92
N GLU A 253 -0.83 5.07 9.68
CA GLU A 253 0.08 3.99 9.25
C GLU A 253 0.22 2.92 10.33
N PHE A 254 0.01 1.65 9.96
CA PHE A 254 0.20 0.49 10.84
C PHE A 254 1.68 0.27 11.13
N GLY A 255 1.98 -0.21 12.33
CA GLY A 255 3.34 -0.54 12.72
C GLY A 255 4.30 0.66 12.78
N SER A 256 3.82 1.90 12.60
CA SER A 256 4.64 3.09 12.60
C SER A 256 5.23 3.39 13.98
N ASN A 257 6.53 3.61 14.03
CA ASN A 257 7.26 3.90 15.27
C ASN A 257 7.11 5.35 15.76
N ARG A 258 6.42 6.22 15.02
CA ARG A 258 6.30 7.67 15.34
C ARG A 258 5.49 7.92 16.60
N LYS A 259 4.44 7.14 16.83
CA LYS A 259 3.47 7.37 17.91
C LYS A 259 4.04 6.98 19.28
N HIS A 260 4.87 5.96 19.33
CA HIS A 260 5.42 5.39 20.55
C HIS A 260 6.93 5.63 20.69
N ARG A 261 7.37 6.90 20.52
CA ARG A 261 8.81 7.25 20.58
C ARG A 261 9.46 6.96 21.93
N SER A 262 8.71 7.08 23.01
CA SER A 262 9.20 6.82 24.39
C SER A 262 9.32 5.33 24.67
N ASN A 263 8.47 4.49 24.08
CA ASN A 263 8.53 3.04 24.23
C ASN A 263 8.01 2.36 22.95
N ARG A 264 8.94 1.91 22.10
CA ARG A 264 8.62 1.31 20.80
C ARG A 264 7.93 -0.06 20.90
N PHE A 265 8.01 -0.74 22.02
CA PHE A 265 7.33 -2.02 22.22
C PHE A 265 5.80 -1.89 22.26
N LEU A 266 5.26 -0.71 22.59
CA LEU A 266 3.83 -0.41 22.49
C LEU A 266 3.30 -0.54 21.04
N THR A 267 4.19 -0.44 20.05
CA THR A 267 3.82 -0.62 18.62
C THR A 267 3.37 -2.06 18.35
N VAL A 268 3.85 -3.06 19.08
CA VAL A 268 3.41 -4.47 18.94
C VAL A 268 1.93 -4.59 19.26
N ILE A 269 1.51 -3.98 20.38
CA ILE A 269 0.13 -4.01 20.84
C ILE A 269 -0.79 -3.30 19.83
N GLN A 270 -0.39 -2.09 19.40
CA GLN A 270 -1.15 -1.32 18.42
C GLN A 270 -1.29 -2.07 17.09
N TYR A 271 -0.21 -2.70 16.62
CA TYR A 271 -0.21 -3.49 15.39
C TYR A 271 -1.18 -4.67 15.46
N SER A 272 -1.18 -5.42 16.58
CA SER A 272 -2.11 -6.55 16.77
C SER A 272 -3.57 -6.10 16.73
N LEU A 273 -3.89 -4.93 17.32
CA LEU A 273 -5.22 -4.34 17.26
C LEU A 273 -5.59 -3.94 15.82
N ASP A 274 -4.68 -3.30 15.10
CA ASP A 274 -4.91 -2.85 13.72
C ASP A 274 -5.12 -4.04 12.77
N ILE A 275 -4.34 -5.11 12.91
CA ILE A 275 -4.52 -6.37 12.15
C ILE A 275 -5.85 -7.03 12.50
N ALA A 276 -6.25 -7.05 13.76
CA ALA A 276 -7.53 -7.64 14.17
C ALA A 276 -8.73 -6.92 13.49
N TYR A 277 -8.75 -5.59 13.49
CA TYR A 277 -9.80 -4.82 12.81
C TYR A 277 -9.75 -4.99 11.27
N THR A 278 -8.55 -5.11 10.69
CA THR A 278 -8.41 -5.37 9.25
C THR A 278 -8.99 -6.74 8.89
N LEU A 279 -8.66 -7.78 9.63
CA LEU A 279 -9.19 -9.12 9.41
C LEU A 279 -10.72 -9.18 9.61
N GLN A 280 -11.27 -8.44 10.59
CA GLN A 280 -12.72 -8.31 10.77
C GLN A 280 -13.38 -7.70 9.53
N GLU A 281 -12.79 -6.64 8.97
CA GLU A 281 -13.30 -6.00 7.76
C GLU A 281 -13.17 -6.91 6.54
N LEU A 282 -12.09 -7.66 6.42
CA LEU A 282 -11.94 -8.68 5.37
C LEU A 282 -13.00 -9.76 5.47
N LEU A 283 -13.36 -10.22 6.68
CA LEU A 283 -14.46 -11.17 6.85
C LEU A 283 -15.81 -10.59 6.40
N ARG A 284 -16.03 -9.30 6.52
CA ARG A 284 -17.24 -8.63 6.01
C ARG A 284 -17.31 -8.67 4.49
N ILE A 285 -16.22 -8.26 3.82
CA ILE A 285 -16.21 -8.09 2.35
C ILE A 285 -15.96 -9.40 1.59
N CYS A 286 -15.34 -10.38 2.22
CA CYS A 286 -15.09 -11.69 1.62
C CYS A 286 -16.37 -12.53 1.54
N SER A 287 -16.60 -13.16 0.40
CA SER A 287 -17.67 -14.17 0.22
C SER A 287 -17.34 -15.48 0.97
N PRO A 288 -18.30 -16.36 1.21
CA PRO A 288 -18.01 -17.69 1.73
C PRO A 288 -16.97 -18.44 0.86
N ASN A 289 -16.12 -19.19 1.50
CA ASN A 289 -15.02 -19.95 0.89
C ASN A 289 -13.94 -19.10 0.19
N SER A 290 -13.90 -17.79 0.49
CA SER A 290 -12.84 -16.90 0.02
C SER A 290 -11.50 -17.24 0.67
N ARG A 291 -10.44 -17.12 -0.12
CA ARG A 291 -9.07 -17.29 0.34
C ARG A 291 -8.44 -15.92 0.64
N MET A 292 -7.75 -15.83 1.77
CA MET A 292 -6.98 -14.66 2.17
C MET A 292 -5.50 -15.06 2.29
N ILE A 293 -4.62 -14.47 1.50
CA ILE A 293 -3.19 -14.74 1.46
C ILE A 293 -2.46 -13.53 2.00
N PHE A 294 -1.81 -13.69 3.16
CA PHE A 294 -1.01 -12.68 3.82
C PHE A 294 0.49 -13.01 3.65
N VAL A 295 1.22 -12.08 3.06
CA VAL A 295 2.68 -12.18 2.91
C VAL A 295 3.32 -11.23 3.92
N VAL A 296 4.02 -11.77 4.89
CA VAL A 296 4.59 -11.01 6.00
C VAL A 296 6.07 -11.29 6.16
N GLY A 297 6.87 -10.25 6.41
CA GLY A 297 8.27 -10.44 6.74
C GLY A 297 8.42 -11.36 7.93
N LYS A 298 9.35 -12.33 7.86
CA LYS A 298 9.51 -13.36 8.90
C LYS A 298 9.73 -12.75 10.28
N GLU A 299 10.52 -11.68 10.33
CA GLU A 299 10.92 -11.05 11.60
C GLU A 299 10.97 -9.54 11.47
N SER A 300 10.49 -8.85 12.49
CA SER A 300 10.72 -7.43 12.74
C SER A 300 11.62 -7.25 13.95
N ASN A 301 12.43 -6.20 13.94
CA ASN A 301 13.35 -5.92 15.04
C ASN A 301 12.99 -4.61 15.74
N ILE A 302 12.79 -4.68 17.06
CA ILE A 302 12.56 -3.52 17.91
C ILE A 302 13.71 -3.43 18.91
N ARG A 303 14.60 -2.46 18.73
CA ARG A 303 15.75 -2.23 19.63
C ARG A 303 16.60 -3.47 19.89
N GLY A 304 16.87 -4.25 18.85
CA GLY A 304 17.65 -5.48 18.95
C GLY A 304 16.84 -6.72 19.35
N THR A 305 15.56 -6.59 19.62
CA THR A 305 14.66 -7.67 20.02
C THR A 305 13.79 -8.14 18.86
N PRO A 306 13.80 -9.44 18.51
CA PRO A 306 13.03 -9.97 17.38
C PRO A 306 11.55 -10.18 17.73
N PHE A 307 10.68 -9.98 16.74
CA PHE A 307 9.25 -10.30 16.76
C PHE A 307 8.88 -11.04 15.48
N LEU A 308 8.23 -12.19 15.61
CA LEU A 308 7.78 -13.02 14.49
C LEU A 308 6.43 -12.51 13.97
N ASN A 309 6.46 -11.77 12.85
CA ASN A 309 5.23 -11.16 12.31
C ASN A 309 4.20 -12.21 11.85
N GLY A 310 4.67 -13.31 11.23
CA GLY A 310 3.78 -14.38 10.76
C GLY A 310 3.02 -15.04 11.91
N GLU A 311 3.70 -15.32 13.02
CA GLU A 311 3.09 -15.89 14.22
C GLU A 311 2.05 -14.94 14.80
N LEU A 312 2.38 -13.65 14.92
CA LEU A 312 1.47 -12.64 15.47
C LEU A 312 0.19 -12.53 14.63
N VAL A 313 0.32 -12.46 13.30
CA VAL A 313 -0.84 -12.39 12.39
C VAL A 313 -1.68 -13.67 12.45
N ALA A 314 -1.06 -14.85 12.48
CA ALA A 314 -1.77 -16.12 12.56
C ALA A 314 -2.54 -16.28 13.88
N GLU A 315 -1.92 -15.90 15.02
CA GLU A 315 -2.59 -15.96 16.32
C GLU A 315 -3.73 -14.94 16.44
N VAL A 316 -3.56 -13.73 15.91
CA VAL A 316 -4.64 -12.74 15.84
C VAL A 316 -5.80 -13.29 14.99
N ALA A 317 -5.53 -13.87 13.84
CA ALA A 317 -6.56 -14.46 12.99
C ALA A 317 -7.34 -15.58 13.72
N ARG A 318 -6.62 -16.45 14.43
CA ARG A 318 -7.20 -17.58 15.15
C ARG A 318 -7.99 -17.15 16.40
N GLN A 319 -7.32 -16.43 17.31
CA GLN A 319 -7.88 -16.19 18.65
C GLN A 319 -8.92 -15.06 18.66
N VAL A 320 -8.80 -14.07 17.75
CA VAL A 320 -9.76 -12.96 17.68
C VAL A 320 -10.96 -13.28 16.81
N LEU A 321 -10.78 -14.10 15.75
CA LEU A 321 -11.77 -14.29 14.70
C LEU A 321 -12.10 -15.76 14.42
N GLY A 322 -11.42 -16.72 15.03
CA GLY A 322 -11.63 -18.15 14.81
C GLY A 322 -11.16 -18.65 13.43
N LEU A 323 -10.34 -17.89 12.71
CA LEU A 323 -9.79 -18.30 11.43
C LEU A 323 -8.71 -19.38 11.61
N SER A 324 -8.73 -20.41 10.74
CA SER A 324 -7.68 -21.42 10.69
C SER A 324 -6.57 -20.99 9.74
N LEU A 325 -5.33 -21.29 10.10
CA LEU A 325 -4.20 -21.22 9.19
C LEU A 325 -4.17 -22.52 8.35
N ASP A 326 -4.69 -22.45 7.13
CA ASP A 326 -4.86 -23.65 6.29
C ASP A 326 -3.56 -24.07 5.61
N ILE A 327 -2.76 -23.11 5.13
CA ILE A 327 -1.48 -23.34 4.48
C ILE A 327 -0.48 -22.30 4.99
N ARG A 328 0.72 -22.75 5.33
CA ARG A 328 1.87 -21.93 5.61
C ARG A 328 2.98 -22.23 4.61
N GLN A 329 3.49 -21.21 3.94
CA GLN A 329 4.63 -21.32 3.05
C GLN A 329 5.68 -20.27 3.45
N GLU A 330 6.88 -20.42 2.98
CA GLU A 330 7.97 -19.44 3.16
C GLU A 330 8.53 -19.09 1.79
N ARG A 331 9.03 -17.87 1.65
CA ARG A 331 9.86 -17.48 0.52
C ARG A 331 11.09 -16.68 0.97
N SER A 332 12.11 -16.68 0.13
CA SER A 332 13.30 -15.88 0.32
C SER A 332 13.74 -15.21 -0.98
N PHE A 333 14.30 -14.02 -0.87
CA PHE A 333 14.87 -13.30 -2.02
C PHE A 333 15.98 -12.36 -1.57
N VAL A 334 16.85 -12.03 -2.50
CA VAL A 334 17.91 -11.04 -2.25
C VAL A 334 17.41 -9.66 -2.62
N ASN A 335 17.45 -8.72 -1.67
CA ASN A 335 17.08 -7.33 -1.94
C ASN A 335 18.20 -6.59 -2.69
N ARG A 336 17.93 -5.35 -3.14
CA ARG A 336 18.89 -4.52 -3.87
C ARG A 336 20.21 -4.21 -3.13
N TYR A 337 20.26 -4.49 -1.82
CA TYR A 337 21.46 -4.29 -0.99
C TYR A 337 22.20 -5.60 -0.71
N GLY A 338 21.85 -6.70 -1.37
CA GLY A 338 22.47 -8.01 -1.20
C GLY A 338 22.01 -8.77 0.06
N LYS A 339 21.04 -8.23 0.81
CA LYS A 339 20.52 -8.89 2.02
C LYS A 339 19.43 -9.89 1.65
N ILE A 340 19.50 -11.11 2.20
CA ILE A 340 18.44 -12.10 2.10
C ILE A 340 17.27 -11.65 2.97
N ILE A 341 16.10 -11.52 2.37
CA ILE A 341 14.83 -11.27 3.01
C ILE A 341 14.05 -12.57 3.03
N LYS A 342 13.44 -12.87 4.18
CA LYS A 342 12.57 -14.05 4.34
C LYS A 342 11.17 -13.57 4.70
N GLU A 343 10.17 -14.19 4.09
CA GLU A 343 8.76 -13.89 4.32
C GLU A 343 7.97 -15.18 4.55
N ASP A 344 6.97 -15.12 5.44
CA ASP A 344 5.96 -16.14 5.60
C ASP A 344 4.76 -15.82 4.70
N ILE A 345 4.18 -16.83 4.08
CA ILE A 345 2.97 -16.75 3.28
C ILE A 345 1.90 -17.55 4.01
N LEU A 346 0.90 -16.85 4.53
CA LEU A 346 -0.15 -17.39 5.38
C LEU A 346 -1.46 -17.41 4.63
N HIS A 347 -2.11 -18.57 4.53
CA HIS A 347 -3.37 -18.73 3.87
C HIS A 347 -4.48 -19.04 4.87
N PHE A 348 -5.51 -18.20 4.85
CA PHE A 348 -6.72 -18.35 5.63
C PHE A 348 -7.91 -18.51 4.69
N THR A 349 -8.94 -19.27 5.09
CA THR A 349 -10.19 -19.38 4.34
C THR A 349 -11.35 -18.92 5.21
N LYS A 350 -12.19 -18.04 4.68
CA LYS A 350 -13.50 -17.75 5.29
C LYS A 350 -14.43 -18.89 4.98
N ARG A 351 -14.52 -19.89 5.88
CA ARG A 351 -15.44 -21.03 5.72
C ARG A 351 -16.88 -20.56 5.81
N GLU A 352 -17.77 -21.23 5.11
CA GLU A 352 -19.21 -20.89 5.07
C GLU A 352 -19.88 -20.98 6.43
N ASP A 353 -19.47 -21.96 7.24
CA ASP A 353 -19.95 -22.25 8.58
C ASP A 353 -19.23 -21.45 9.69
N LEU A 354 -18.32 -20.53 9.31
CA LEU A 354 -17.56 -19.74 10.28
C LEU A 354 -18.49 -18.85 11.11
N GLN A 355 -18.71 -19.25 12.35
CA GLN A 355 -19.30 -18.42 13.38
C GLN A 355 -18.17 -17.79 14.18
N TYR A 356 -18.00 -16.48 14.06
CA TYR A 356 -16.97 -15.78 14.80
C TYR A 356 -17.57 -14.75 15.76
N TYR A 357 -16.95 -14.63 16.90
CA TYR A 357 -17.16 -13.54 17.83
C TYR A 357 -15.91 -12.69 17.87
N PHE A 358 -16.06 -11.39 17.55
CA PHE A 358 -14.90 -10.48 17.52
C PHE A 358 -14.36 -10.19 18.90
N ALA A 359 -13.40 -10.99 19.33
CA ALA A 359 -12.81 -10.95 20.67
C ALA A 359 -11.57 -10.04 20.70
N ILE A 360 -11.75 -8.74 20.50
CA ILE A 360 -10.62 -7.77 20.40
C ILE A 360 -9.68 -7.80 21.62
N HIS A 361 -10.17 -8.19 22.81
CA HIS A 361 -9.33 -8.33 24.00
C HIS A 361 -8.25 -9.40 23.79
N GLN A 362 -8.51 -10.44 22.98
CA GLN A 362 -7.51 -11.48 22.66
C GLN A 362 -6.30 -10.90 21.90
N ALA A 363 -6.49 -9.88 21.06
CA ALA A 363 -5.35 -9.21 20.40
C ALA A 363 -4.39 -8.59 21.41
N ARG A 364 -4.88 -8.13 22.57
CA ARG A 364 -4.04 -7.64 23.67
C ARG A 364 -3.32 -8.78 24.39
N THR A 365 -4.01 -9.90 24.62
CA THR A 365 -3.41 -11.11 25.22
C THR A 365 -2.28 -11.64 24.36
N ILE A 366 -2.49 -11.76 23.04
CA ILE A 366 -1.48 -12.18 22.06
C ILE A 366 -0.26 -11.24 22.11
N SER A 367 -0.51 -9.92 22.20
CA SER A 367 0.57 -8.94 22.31
C SER A 367 1.38 -9.10 23.58
N ILE A 368 0.74 -9.44 24.73
CA ILE A 368 1.44 -9.72 26.00
C ILE A 368 2.31 -10.98 25.83
N GLU A 369 1.79 -12.04 25.23
CA GLU A 369 2.52 -13.28 24.98
C GLU A 369 3.75 -13.04 24.11
N ALA A 370 3.58 -12.25 23.02
CA ALA A 370 4.69 -11.85 22.16
C ALA A 370 5.76 -11.02 22.92
N LEU A 371 5.31 -10.09 23.79
CA LEU A 371 6.20 -9.27 24.61
C LEU A 371 6.92 -10.10 25.69
N ILE A 372 6.25 -11.08 26.32
CA ILE A 372 6.87 -12.00 27.28
C ILE A 372 7.91 -12.87 26.58
N SER A 373 7.59 -13.41 25.41
CA SER A 373 8.56 -14.16 24.60
C SER A 373 9.78 -13.30 24.26
N ALA A 374 9.54 -12.07 23.81
CA ALA A 374 10.59 -11.10 23.49
C ALA A 374 11.44 -10.74 24.71
N TYR A 375 10.84 -10.61 25.90
CA TYR A 375 11.55 -10.31 27.15
C TYR A 375 12.60 -11.38 27.49
N SER A 376 12.33 -12.66 27.19
CA SER A 376 13.24 -13.77 27.49
C SER A 376 14.55 -13.72 26.70
N VAL A 377 14.54 -13.11 25.50
CA VAL A 377 15.69 -13.02 24.59
C VAL A 377 16.27 -11.61 24.48
N ALA A 378 15.61 -10.62 25.10
CA ALA A 378 15.99 -9.22 25.03
C ALA A 378 17.26 -8.91 25.85
N ASN A 379 18.00 -7.88 25.38
CA ASN A 379 19.11 -7.33 26.19
C ASN A 379 18.57 -6.67 27.47
N GLU A 380 19.31 -6.73 28.56
CA GLU A 380 18.93 -6.15 29.87
C GLU A 380 18.50 -4.66 29.75
N GLN A 381 19.17 -3.90 28.89
CA GLN A 381 18.91 -2.47 28.68
C GLN A 381 17.49 -2.15 28.21
N VAL A 382 16.80 -3.09 27.53
CA VAL A 382 15.45 -2.88 26.99
C VAL A 382 14.37 -3.65 27.74
N LYS A 383 14.73 -4.54 28.65
CA LYS A 383 13.77 -5.33 29.44
C LYS A 383 12.78 -4.46 30.22
N TYR A 384 13.25 -3.33 30.75
CA TYR A 384 12.38 -2.38 31.44
C TYR A 384 11.28 -1.82 30.52
N GLU A 385 11.65 -1.47 29.26
CA GLU A 385 10.68 -0.96 28.27
C GLU A 385 9.64 -2.03 27.87
N ILE A 386 10.07 -3.29 27.75
CA ILE A 386 9.15 -4.41 27.46
C ILE A 386 8.16 -4.58 28.61
N LYS A 387 8.65 -4.56 29.87
CA LYS A 387 7.79 -4.66 31.06
C LYS A 387 6.81 -3.49 31.12
N ASP A 388 7.27 -2.26 30.91
CA ASP A 388 6.41 -1.07 30.85
C ASP A 388 5.34 -1.18 29.73
N ALA A 389 5.68 -1.78 28.58
CA ALA A 389 4.71 -2.05 27.53
C ALA A 389 3.64 -3.07 27.95
N ILE A 390 4.02 -4.13 28.65
CA ILE A 390 3.08 -5.12 29.19
C ILE A 390 2.13 -4.47 30.20
N ASP A 391 2.66 -3.66 31.12
CA ASP A 391 1.87 -2.97 32.14
C ASP A 391 0.87 -1.97 31.50
N LYS A 392 1.21 -1.39 30.34
CA LYS A 392 0.38 -0.41 29.61
C LYS A 392 -0.54 -1.00 28.54
N VAL A 393 -0.59 -2.32 28.37
CA VAL A 393 -1.35 -2.98 27.29
C VAL A 393 -2.80 -2.51 27.18
N ALA A 394 -3.48 -2.32 28.32
CA ALA A 394 -4.87 -1.88 28.36
C ALA A 394 -5.10 -0.44 27.84
N THR A 395 -4.08 0.41 27.90
CA THR A 395 -4.15 1.82 27.52
C THR A 395 -3.88 2.08 26.04
N VAL A 396 -3.23 1.12 25.35
CA VAL A 396 -2.89 1.26 23.94
C VAL A 396 -4.16 1.15 23.09
N GLN A 397 -4.35 2.14 22.22
CA GLN A 397 -5.43 2.17 21.24
C GLN A 397 -4.93 1.78 19.84
N PRO A 398 -5.80 1.28 18.95
CA PRO A 398 -5.45 1.10 17.55
C PRO A 398 -5.00 2.42 16.93
N SER A 399 -4.36 2.39 15.79
CA SER A 399 -4.03 3.58 15.02
C SER A 399 -5.30 4.38 14.70
N PRO A 400 -5.27 5.73 14.69
CA PRO A 400 -6.41 6.51 14.24
C PRO A 400 -6.85 6.04 12.86
N TYR A 401 -8.17 6.00 12.62
CA TYR A 401 -8.67 5.74 11.28
C TYR A 401 -8.22 6.83 10.31
N PHE A 402 -7.90 6.42 9.10
CA PHE A 402 -7.58 7.37 8.04
C PHE A 402 -8.81 8.23 7.70
N ASP A 403 -8.60 9.55 7.66
CA ASP A 403 -9.60 10.54 7.27
C ASP A 403 -9.06 11.35 6.08
N ARG A 404 -9.63 11.11 4.90
CA ARG A 404 -9.23 11.77 3.66
C ARG A 404 -9.41 13.29 3.73
N GLN A 405 -10.52 13.75 4.32
CA GLN A 405 -10.82 15.19 4.39
C GLN A 405 -9.81 15.92 5.27
N ARG A 406 -9.47 15.37 6.44
CA ARG A 406 -8.41 15.92 7.30
C ARG A 406 -7.03 15.84 6.67
N SER A 407 -6.81 14.86 5.81
CA SER A 407 -5.52 14.60 5.17
C SER A 407 -5.27 15.44 3.91
N ARG A 408 -6.26 16.22 3.43
CA ARG A 408 -6.08 17.22 2.36
C ARG A 408 -6.09 18.64 2.92
N LYS A 409 -5.36 19.56 2.25
CA LYS A 409 -5.52 20.99 2.47
C LYS A 409 -6.83 21.41 1.78
N THR A 410 -7.67 22.17 2.48
CA THR A 410 -8.84 22.80 1.84
C THR A 410 -8.29 23.80 0.83
N ILE A 411 -8.61 23.65 -0.44
CA ILE A 411 -8.40 24.68 -1.44
C ILE A 411 -9.48 25.72 -1.13
N GLU A 412 -9.12 26.82 -0.46
CA GLU A 412 -9.96 28.01 -0.48
C GLU A 412 -9.98 28.44 -1.94
N ILE A 413 -11.09 28.17 -2.62
CA ILE A 413 -11.38 28.80 -3.90
C ILE A 413 -11.51 30.28 -3.55
N LEU A 414 -10.45 31.04 -3.83
CA LEU A 414 -10.50 32.49 -3.81
C LEU A 414 -11.51 32.94 -4.87
N ASN A 415 -12.79 32.95 -4.51
CA ASN A 415 -13.83 33.75 -5.16
C ASN A 415 -13.56 35.24 -4.88
N SER A 416 -12.43 35.74 -5.35
CA SER A 416 -12.11 37.16 -5.35
C SER A 416 -12.03 37.65 -6.78
N LYS A 417 -13.18 37.55 -7.50
CA LYS A 417 -13.42 38.34 -8.71
C LYS A 417 -14.92 38.54 -8.92
N GLU A 418 -15.57 39.16 -7.96
CA GLU A 418 -16.81 39.92 -8.22
C GLU A 418 -17.01 40.89 -7.07
N GLU A 419 -16.37 42.03 -7.15
CA GLU A 419 -16.78 43.29 -6.53
C GLU A 419 -15.75 44.35 -6.90
N ASN A 420 -15.96 44.94 -8.09
CA ASN A 420 -15.58 46.30 -8.40
C ASN A 420 -15.96 46.62 -9.87
N TYR A 421 -17.26 46.81 -10.11
CA TYR A 421 -17.81 47.72 -11.12
C TYR A 421 -19.17 48.16 -10.60
N VAL A 422 -19.16 49.28 -9.84
CA VAL A 422 -20.25 50.25 -9.82
C VAL A 422 -19.58 51.61 -9.97
#